data_cda61588be21e19115a9989aff17afb6
#
_entry.id   cda61588be21e19115a9989aff17afb6
#
_cell.length_a   1.000
_cell.length_b   1.000
_cell.length_c   1.000
_cell.angle_alpha   90.00
_cell.angle_beta   90.00
_cell.angle_gamma   90.00
#
_symmetry.space_group_name_H-M   'P 1'
#
loop_
_entity.id
_entity.type
_entity.pdbx_description
1 polymer ?
#
loop_
_entity_poly.entity_id
_entity_poly.type
_entity_poly.pdbx_seq_one_letter_code
_entity_poly.pdbx_strand_id
1 'polypeptide(L)'
;SKKFENELLDEQDRDFNMSVFYGKDASCDKIIEAAKQYPVMASRRLVMLKEAQTMDKRELAKLESYVTKPLASTVLVIVNNGSGFPPALANKISKTGVVFDCKKIKEDKIPLWIESFVRQKGFSIEPQAVKLISDYIGNNLMNISNELSKLMIDLSGRRQITPDDVASHIGISKEYNVFELQKAVGRLDFSKADKCVSYMIANPKENPFQVIIATLFAYFSKILIVSQ
;
A
#
# COMPACT_ATOMS: atom_id res chain seq x y z
N SER A 1 8.17 1.83 8.12
CA SER A 1 9.32 2.54 8.72
C SER A 1 8.88 3.80 9.45
N LYS A 2 8.09 4.70 8.84
CA LYS A 2 7.63 5.98 9.46
C LYS A 2 7.01 5.80 10.85
N LYS A 3 6.26 4.71 11.11
CA LYS A 3 5.69 4.44 12.42
C LYS A 3 6.75 4.28 13.50
N PHE A 4 7.82 3.52 13.22
CA PHE A 4 8.95 3.35 14.16
C PHE A 4 9.68 4.67 14.43
N GLU A 5 9.84 5.51 13.39
CA GLU A 5 10.47 6.81 13.52
C GLU A 5 9.68 7.76 14.43
N ASN A 6 8.34 7.64 14.42
CA ASN A 6 7.45 8.58 15.13
C ASN A 6 7.02 8.10 16.52
N GLU A 7 7.02 6.78 16.77
CA GLU A 7 6.46 6.21 18.01
C GLU A 7 7.51 5.70 19.00
N LEU A 8 8.76 5.46 18.56
CA LEU A 8 9.80 4.87 19.44
C LEU A 8 10.65 5.91 20.17
N LEU A 9 10.76 7.10 19.62
CA LEU A 9 11.58 8.17 20.19
C LEU A 9 10.80 9.49 20.17
N ASP A 10 10.89 10.25 21.24
CA ASP A 10 10.40 11.61 21.29
C ASP A 10 11.18 12.48 20.29
N GLU A 11 10.55 13.54 19.79
CA GLU A 11 11.12 14.37 18.74
C GLU A 11 12.48 14.97 19.16
N GLN A 12 12.63 15.33 20.43
CA GLN A 12 13.85 15.88 21.00
C GLN A 12 15.01 14.87 21.09
N ASP A 13 14.68 13.57 21.22
CA ASP A 13 15.68 12.51 21.37
C ASP A 13 16.19 11.94 20.07
N ARG A 14 15.53 12.27 18.94
CA ARG A 14 15.83 11.66 17.61
C ARG A 14 17.22 12.01 17.11
N ASP A 15 17.65 13.24 17.30
CA ASP A 15 18.95 13.71 16.80
C ASP A 15 20.14 12.93 17.36
N PHE A 16 20.02 12.46 18.61
CA PHE A 16 21.08 11.72 19.29
C PHE A 16 20.90 10.19 19.25
N ASN A 17 19.65 9.73 19.13
CA ASN A 17 19.30 8.32 19.31
C ASN A 17 18.76 7.65 18.04
N MET A 18 18.67 8.34 16.92
CA MET A 18 18.24 7.76 15.67
C MET A 18 19.37 7.80 14.63
N SER A 19 19.64 6.66 14.00
CA SER A 19 20.58 6.55 12.88
C SER A 19 19.89 5.84 11.72
N VAL A 20 19.92 6.48 10.54
CA VAL A 20 19.31 5.92 9.31
C VAL A 20 20.40 5.66 8.29
N PHE A 21 20.46 4.43 7.80
CA PHE A 21 21.37 3.96 6.78
C PHE A 21 20.60 3.50 5.55
N TYR A 22 21.16 3.69 4.37
CA TYR A 22 20.61 3.19 3.11
C TYR A 22 21.54 2.12 2.55
N GLY A 23 20.97 1.00 2.10
CA GLY A 23 21.75 -0.17 1.70
C GLY A 23 22.78 0.09 0.59
N LYS A 24 22.53 1.09 -0.27
CA LYS A 24 23.44 1.46 -1.36
C LYS A 24 24.78 2.04 -0.86
N ASP A 25 24.75 2.82 0.23
CA ASP A 25 25.86 3.65 0.67
C ASP A 25 26.42 3.23 2.03
N ALA A 26 25.76 2.31 2.73
CA ALA A 26 26.13 1.89 4.07
C ALA A 26 27.01 0.64 4.08
N SER A 27 27.91 0.56 5.07
CA SER A 27 28.57 -0.69 5.45
C SER A 27 27.94 -1.29 6.71
N CYS A 28 27.89 -2.62 6.80
CA CYS A 28 27.35 -3.28 7.98
C CYS A 28 28.18 -3.00 9.23
N ASP A 29 29.48 -2.77 9.10
CA ASP A 29 30.33 -2.41 10.24
C ASP A 29 29.86 -1.12 10.92
N LYS A 30 29.51 -0.08 10.13
CA LYS A 30 28.95 1.19 10.65
C LYS A 30 27.57 1.00 11.28
N ILE A 31 26.73 0.15 10.69
CA ILE A 31 25.41 -0.17 11.23
C ILE A 31 25.55 -0.89 12.58
N ILE A 32 26.46 -1.86 12.67
CA ILE A 32 26.74 -2.61 13.91
C ILE A 32 27.33 -1.70 14.98
N GLU A 33 28.23 -0.81 14.61
CA GLU A 33 28.81 0.19 15.51
C GLU A 33 27.71 1.10 16.09
N ALA A 34 26.87 1.68 15.24
CA ALA A 34 25.74 2.48 15.67
C ALA A 34 24.76 1.70 16.56
N ALA A 35 24.53 0.43 16.25
CA ALA A 35 23.62 -0.44 17.01
C ALA A 35 24.18 -0.86 18.38
N LYS A 36 25.50 -0.85 18.56
CA LYS A 36 26.17 -1.13 19.84
C LYS A 36 26.31 0.07 20.76
N GLN A 37 26.00 1.27 20.25
CA GLN A 37 26.04 2.48 21.10
C GLN A 37 24.84 2.51 22.05
N TYR A 38 25.09 2.93 23.30
CA TYR A 38 24.01 3.17 24.25
C TYR A 38 23.21 4.42 23.89
N PRO A 39 21.90 4.46 24.22
CA PRO A 39 21.11 5.66 24.03
C PRO A 39 21.61 6.80 24.92
N VAL A 40 21.47 8.03 24.45
CA VAL A 40 21.84 9.25 25.15
C VAL A 40 20.57 9.92 25.66
N MET A 41 20.39 10.01 26.98
CA MET A 41 19.25 10.63 27.66
C MET A 41 17.86 10.05 27.24
N ALA A 42 17.84 8.90 26.59
CA ALA A 42 16.62 8.20 26.15
C ALA A 42 16.64 6.74 26.62
N SER A 43 15.47 6.09 26.65
CA SER A 43 15.34 4.69 27.03
C SER A 43 15.82 3.72 25.94
N ARG A 44 15.79 4.15 24.69
CA ARG A 44 16.11 3.32 23.52
C ARG A 44 16.83 4.11 22.42
N ARG A 45 17.60 3.37 21.63
CA ARG A 45 18.21 3.83 20.37
C ARG A 45 17.54 3.16 19.19
N LEU A 46 17.30 3.89 18.12
CA LEU A 46 16.74 3.40 16.86
C LEU A 46 17.79 3.43 15.77
N VAL A 47 18.11 2.28 15.21
CA VAL A 47 18.98 2.14 14.04
C VAL A 47 18.16 1.56 12.89
N MET A 48 18.12 2.24 11.76
CA MET A 48 17.34 1.80 10.60
C MET A 48 18.24 1.57 9.40
N LEU A 49 18.15 0.37 8.83
CA LEU A 49 18.67 0.07 7.51
C LEU A 49 17.51 0.07 6.52
N LYS A 50 17.42 1.08 5.67
CA LYS A 50 16.45 1.19 4.57
C LYS A 50 17.05 0.63 3.30
N GLU A 51 16.19 0.10 2.43
CA GLU A 51 16.59 -0.45 1.12
C GLU A 51 17.69 -1.52 1.20
N ALA A 52 17.57 -2.43 2.15
CA ALA A 52 18.55 -3.51 2.37
C ALA A 52 18.80 -4.38 1.13
N GLN A 53 17.84 -4.43 0.17
CA GLN A 53 17.99 -5.15 -1.10
C GLN A 53 19.07 -4.56 -2.01
N THR A 54 19.51 -3.34 -1.79
CA THR A 54 20.57 -2.69 -2.58
C THR A 54 21.98 -2.98 -2.04
N MET A 55 22.06 -3.55 -0.84
CA MET A 55 23.33 -3.97 -0.23
C MET A 55 23.79 -5.34 -0.75
N ASP A 56 25.09 -5.54 -0.87
CA ASP A 56 25.65 -6.84 -1.20
C ASP A 56 25.26 -7.88 -0.14
N LYS A 57 24.89 -9.10 -0.59
CA LYS A 57 24.44 -10.17 0.32
C LYS A 57 25.51 -10.62 1.31
N ARG A 58 26.79 -10.56 0.93
CA ARG A 58 27.91 -10.92 1.80
C ARG A 58 28.11 -9.86 2.88
N GLU A 59 27.94 -8.60 2.47
CA GLU A 59 27.98 -7.47 3.41
C GLU A 59 26.83 -7.56 4.41
N LEU A 60 25.59 -7.78 3.91
CA LEU A 60 24.41 -7.94 4.76
C LEU A 60 24.54 -9.12 5.75
N ALA A 61 25.22 -10.20 5.36
CA ALA A 61 25.45 -11.35 6.23
C ALA A 61 26.30 -11.01 7.47
N LYS A 62 27.13 -9.98 7.45
CA LYS A 62 27.91 -9.54 8.63
C LYS A 62 27.01 -9.13 9.80
N LEU A 63 25.77 -8.69 9.54
CA LEU A 63 24.80 -8.39 10.59
C LEU A 63 24.48 -9.59 11.47
N GLU A 64 24.76 -10.82 11.01
CA GLU A 64 24.56 -12.04 11.79
C GLU A 64 25.27 -12.02 13.14
N SER A 65 26.46 -11.40 13.20
CA SER A 65 27.24 -11.26 14.42
C SER A 65 26.52 -10.42 15.49
N TYR A 66 25.78 -9.40 15.07
CA TYR A 66 25.04 -8.53 15.97
C TYR A 66 23.66 -9.09 16.34
N VAL A 67 22.90 -9.60 15.34
CA VAL A 67 21.52 -10.04 15.58
C VAL A 67 21.42 -11.28 16.45
N THR A 68 22.48 -12.04 16.62
CA THR A 68 22.52 -13.19 17.55
C THR A 68 22.56 -12.77 19.02
N LYS A 69 23.14 -11.59 19.33
CA LYS A 69 23.20 -11.02 20.67
C LYS A 69 23.02 -9.51 20.60
N PRO A 70 21.79 -9.05 20.28
CA PRO A 70 21.53 -7.64 20.14
C PRO A 70 21.54 -6.91 21.49
N LEU A 71 21.86 -5.62 21.46
CA LEU A 71 21.79 -4.79 22.65
C LEU A 71 20.30 -4.49 22.98
N ALA A 72 19.86 -4.76 24.20
CA ALA A 72 18.46 -4.65 24.61
C ALA A 72 17.90 -3.21 24.52
N SER A 73 18.76 -2.19 24.65
CA SER A 73 18.39 -0.79 24.52
C SER A 73 18.33 -0.29 23.06
N THR A 74 18.69 -1.14 22.08
CA THR A 74 18.70 -0.75 20.66
C THR A 74 17.61 -1.50 19.89
N VAL A 75 16.83 -0.76 19.11
CA VAL A 75 15.90 -1.31 18.12
C VAL A 75 16.55 -1.18 16.74
N LEU A 76 16.98 -2.31 16.17
CA LEU A 76 17.48 -2.38 14.80
C LEU A 76 16.32 -2.74 13.86
N VAL A 77 15.97 -1.84 12.94
CA VAL A 77 14.92 -2.05 11.93
C VAL A 77 15.56 -2.22 10.56
N ILE A 78 15.37 -3.37 9.94
CA ILE A 78 15.86 -3.65 8.59
C ILE A 78 14.66 -3.68 7.65
N VAL A 79 14.64 -2.77 6.67
CA VAL A 79 13.59 -2.67 5.65
C VAL A 79 14.15 -3.18 4.32
N ASN A 80 13.56 -4.26 3.82
CA ASN A 80 13.91 -4.88 2.55
C ASN A 80 12.70 -4.82 1.61
N ASN A 81 12.80 -4.06 0.52
CA ASN A 81 11.76 -3.93 -0.48
C ASN A 81 12.05 -4.87 -1.65
N GLY A 82 11.55 -6.09 -1.60
CA GLY A 82 11.70 -7.05 -2.69
C GLY A 82 12.15 -8.43 -2.25
N SER A 83 12.46 -9.28 -3.21
CA SER A 83 12.98 -10.62 -3.01
C SER A 83 14.49 -10.60 -2.75
N GLY A 84 14.99 -11.57 -1.99
CA GLY A 84 16.44 -11.82 -1.90
C GLY A 84 17.07 -11.47 -0.56
N PHE A 85 16.29 -11.19 0.48
CA PHE A 85 16.82 -11.11 1.84
C PHE A 85 17.40 -12.48 2.25
N PRO A 86 18.63 -12.57 2.81
CA PRO A 86 19.25 -13.85 3.14
C PRO A 86 18.44 -14.66 4.15
N PRO A 87 17.98 -15.89 3.79
CA PRO A 87 17.17 -16.71 4.71
C PRO A 87 17.88 -17.05 6.02
N ALA A 88 19.20 -17.25 5.97
CA ALA A 88 20.00 -17.52 7.16
C ALA A 88 19.94 -16.35 8.15
N LEU A 89 20.06 -15.12 7.66
CA LEU A 89 19.95 -13.92 8.49
C LEU A 89 18.52 -13.75 9.03
N ALA A 90 17.49 -13.96 8.20
CA ALA A 90 16.10 -13.92 8.65
C ALA A 90 15.83 -14.94 9.77
N ASN A 91 16.33 -16.17 9.64
CA ASN A 91 16.20 -17.21 10.65
C ASN A 91 16.93 -16.86 11.97
N LYS A 92 18.04 -16.12 11.91
CA LYS A 92 18.73 -15.65 13.12
C LYS A 92 17.95 -14.52 13.77
N ILE A 93 17.47 -13.56 12.98
CA ILE A 93 16.62 -12.45 13.47
C ILE A 93 15.36 -12.99 14.15
N SER A 94 14.72 -14.02 13.60
CA SER A 94 13.47 -14.58 14.18
C SER A 94 13.66 -15.20 15.58
N LYS A 95 14.89 -15.50 15.98
CA LYS A 95 15.20 -16.02 17.34
C LYS A 95 15.33 -14.93 18.39
N THR A 96 15.68 -13.71 17.99
CA THR A 96 15.98 -12.59 18.91
C THR A 96 15.08 -11.38 18.67
N GLY A 97 14.29 -11.40 17.60
CA GLY A 97 13.42 -10.29 17.18
C GLY A 97 12.24 -10.79 16.37
N VAL A 98 11.66 -9.90 15.57
CA VAL A 98 10.47 -10.16 14.74
C VAL A 98 10.82 -10.02 13.26
N VAL A 99 10.50 -11.04 12.46
CA VAL A 99 10.56 -10.98 11.00
C VAL A 99 9.13 -10.83 10.47
N PHE A 100 8.88 -9.74 9.77
CA PHE A 100 7.58 -9.44 9.21
C PHE A 100 7.62 -9.50 7.68
N ASP A 101 7.00 -10.54 7.11
CA ASP A 101 6.93 -10.74 5.66
C ASP A 101 5.69 -10.05 5.08
N CYS A 102 5.91 -8.87 4.48
CA CYS A 102 4.87 -8.07 3.83
C CYS A 102 4.70 -8.51 2.37
N LYS A 103 3.98 -9.60 2.12
CA LYS A 103 3.64 -10.00 0.74
C LYS A 103 2.68 -9.00 0.10
N LYS A 104 2.86 -8.77 -1.20
CA LYS A 104 1.87 -8.02 -1.96
C LYS A 104 0.50 -8.70 -1.85
N ILE A 105 -0.51 -7.94 -1.52
CA ILE A 105 -1.89 -8.41 -1.52
C ILE A 105 -2.27 -8.80 -2.96
N LYS A 106 -2.92 -9.96 -3.11
CA LYS A 106 -3.50 -10.37 -4.38
C LYS A 106 -4.70 -9.50 -4.71
N GLU A 107 -4.97 -9.30 -5.99
CA GLU A 107 -6.06 -8.43 -6.47
C GLU A 107 -7.43 -8.83 -5.93
N ASP A 108 -7.69 -10.14 -5.82
CA ASP A 108 -8.92 -10.68 -5.23
C ASP A 108 -9.13 -10.31 -3.74
N LYS A 109 -8.07 -9.92 -3.04
CA LYS A 109 -8.10 -9.52 -1.62
C LYS A 109 -8.18 -8.01 -1.40
N ILE A 110 -8.01 -7.20 -2.45
CA ILE A 110 -8.07 -5.74 -2.34
C ILE A 110 -9.44 -5.25 -1.84
N PRO A 111 -10.58 -5.77 -2.33
CA PRO A 111 -11.89 -5.37 -1.83
C PRO A 111 -12.03 -5.55 -0.32
N LEU A 112 -11.66 -6.72 0.20
CA LEU A 112 -11.70 -7.01 1.64
C LEU A 112 -10.77 -6.10 2.45
N TRP A 113 -9.62 -5.75 1.89
CA TRP A 113 -8.69 -4.81 2.52
C TRP A 113 -9.28 -3.41 2.59
N ILE A 114 -9.92 -2.92 1.52
CA ILE A 114 -10.60 -1.62 1.48
C ILE A 114 -11.68 -1.55 2.56
N GLU A 115 -12.55 -2.55 2.64
CA GLU A 115 -13.61 -2.62 3.65
C GLU A 115 -13.04 -2.59 5.08
N SER A 116 -11.98 -3.38 5.32
CA SER A 116 -11.31 -3.41 6.62
C SER A 116 -10.69 -2.07 6.98
N PHE A 117 -10.00 -1.42 6.03
CA PHE A 117 -9.37 -0.12 6.22
C PHE A 117 -10.40 0.96 6.57
N VAL A 118 -11.49 1.02 5.81
CA VAL A 118 -12.60 1.97 6.02
C VAL A 118 -13.24 1.76 7.39
N ARG A 119 -13.50 0.49 7.77
CA ARG A 119 -14.06 0.14 9.07
C ARG A 119 -13.16 0.53 10.23
N GLN A 120 -11.84 0.33 10.12
CA GLN A 120 -10.86 0.76 11.13
C GLN A 120 -10.85 2.27 11.36
N LYS A 121 -11.24 3.04 10.35
CA LYS A 121 -11.38 4.51 10.44
C LYS A 121 -12.76 4.95 10.96
N GLY A 122 -13.66 4.03 11.29
CA GLY A 122 -15.00 4.31 11.79
C GLY A 122 -16.02 4.68 10.72
N PHE A 123 -15.76 4.29 9.46
CA PHE A 123 -16.64 4.49 8.33
C PHE A 123 -17.19 3.16 7.79
N SER A 124 -18.21 3.25 6.95
CA SER A 124 -18.72 2.15 6.13
C SER A 124 -18.57 2.49 4.64
N ILE A 125 -18.58 1.49 3.79
CA ILE A 125 -18.45 1.67 2.34
C ILE A 125 -19.36 0.69 1.62
N GLU A 126 -20.01 1.17 0.56
CA GLU A 126 -20.88 0.35 -0.26
C GLU A 126 -20.07 -0.58 -1.20
N PRO A 127 -20.57 -1.80 -1.50
CA PRO A 127 -19.85 -2.76 -2.35
C PRO A 127 -19.51 -2.21 -3.75
N GLN A 128 -20.38 -1.37 -4.33
CA GLN A 128 -20.14 -0.72 -5.62
C GLN A 128 -19.01 0.32 -5.52
N ALA A 129 -18.91 1.05 -4.40
CA ALA A 129 -17.82 1.99 -4.15
C ALA A 129 -16.48 1.28 -4.00
N VAL A 130 -16.45 0.13 -3.30
CA VAL A 130 -15.27 -0.74 -3.20
C VAL A 130 -14.79 -1.17 -4.57
N LYS A 131 -15.73 -1.58 -5.44
CA LYS A 131 -15.41 -2.00 -6.81
C LYS A 131 -14.81 -0.83 -7.62
N LEU A 132 -15.41 0.36 -7.56
CA LEU A 132 -14.90 1.56 -8.23
C LEU A 132 -13.44 1.85 -7.82
N ILE A 133 -13.16 1.85 -6.53
CA ILE A 133 -11.81 2.10 -6.01
C ILE A 133 -10.83 1.04 -6.53
N SER A 134 -11.20 -0.23 -6.46
CA SER A 134 -10.34 -1.34 -6.93
C SER A 134 -10.04 -1.25 -8.41
N ASP A 135 -11.05 -0.93 -9.24
CA ASP A 135 -10.93 -0.89 -10.68
C ASP A 135 -10.14 0.35 -11.18
N TYR A 136 -10.30 1.51 -10.53
CA TYR A 136 -9.70 2.77 -11.00
C TYR A 136 -8.37 3.12 -10.33
N ILE A 137 -8.16 2.77 -9.06
CA ILE A 137 -6.90 3.06 -8.34
C ILE A 137 -5.90 1.90 -8.48
N GLY A 138 -6.41 0.68 -8.75
CA GLY A 138 -5.60 -0.54 -8.92
C GLY A 138 -5.16 -1.13 -7.59
N ASN A 139 -3.97 -1.78 -7.57
CA ASN A 139 -3.53 -2.63 -6.46
C ASN A 139 -2.49 -1.98 -5.52
N ASN A 140 -2.24 -0.69 -5.64
CA ASN A 140 -1.33 0.03 -4.75
C ASN A 140 -2.05 0.48 -3.48
N LEU A 141 -1.87 -0.27 -2.39
CA LEU A 141 -2.53 0.00 -1.11
C LEU A 141 -2.23 1.40 -0.54
N MET A 142 -1.04 1.94 -0.81
CA MET A 142 -0.68 3.29 -0.38
C MET A 142 -1.55 4.34 -1.10
N ASN A 143 -1.70 4.20 -2.41
CA ASN A 143 -2.55 5.10 -3.19
C ASN A 143 -4.01 4.96 -2.73
N ILE A 144 -4.50 3.72 -2.59
CA ILE A 144 -5.87 3.47 -2.11
C ILE A 144 -6.09 4.11 -0.74
N SER A 145 -5.16 3.92 0.22
CA SER A 145 -5.29 4.48 1.56
C SER A 145 -5.27 6.02 1.57
N ASN A 146 -4.45 6.63 0.71
CA ASN A 146 -4.36 8.08 0.59
C ASN A 146 -5.66 8.65 0.02
N GLU A 147 -6.18 8.06 -1.08
CA GLU A 147 -7.43 8.53 -1.70
C GLU A 147 -8.63 8.32 -0.77
N LEU A 148 -8.74 7.18 -0.11
CA LEU A 148 -9.77 6.94 0.91
C LEU A 148 -9.67 7.93 2.08
N SER A 149 -8.46 8.25 2.53
CA SER A 149 -8.28 9.21 3.63
C SER A 149 -8.72 10.62 3.25
N LYS A 150 -8.41 11.06 2.03
CA LYS A 150 -8.89 12.35 1.50
C LYS A 150 -10.41 12.36 1.39
N LEU A 151 -10.99 11.31 0.78
CA LEU A 151 -12.42 11.18 0.60
C LEU A 151 -13.18 11.22 1.94
N MET A 152 -12.65 10.55 2.98
CA MET A 152 -13.24 10.58 4.32
C MET A 152 -13.28 11.99 4.94
N ILE A 153 -12.32 12.83 4.62
CA ILE A 153 -12.30 14.24 5.07
C ILE A 153 -13.42 15.03 4.40
N ASP A 154 -13.66 14.77 3.10
CA ASP A 154 -14.64 15.51 2.29
C ASP A 154 -16.11 15.13 2.59
N LEU A 155 -16.35 14.02 3.32
CA LEU A 155 -17.72 13.53 3.61
C LEU A 155 -18.55 14.41 4.56
N SER A 156 -17.99 15.52 5.06
CA SER A 156 -18.74 16.54 5.84
C SER A 156 -19.60 15.96 6.99
N GLY A 157 -19.04 14.97 7.74
CA GLY A 157 -19.70 14.34 8.88
C GLY A 157 -20.49 13.06 8.59
N ARG A 158 -20.74 12.72 7.32
CA ARG A 158 -21.26 11.39 6.98
C ARG A 158 -20.19 10.31 7.22
N ARG A 159 -20.64 9.09 7.56
CA ARG A 159 -19.75 7.97 7.82
C ARG A 159 -19.93 6.81 6.83
N GLN A 160 -20.71 7.01 5.78
CA GLN A 160 -20.92 6.04 4.71
C GLN A 160 -20.36 6.58 3.41
N ILE A 161 -19.53 5.81 2.77
CA ILE A 161 -18.93 6.09 1.45
C ILE A 161 -19.81 5.43 0.39
N THR A 162 -20.33 6.24 -0.51
CA THR A 162 -21.18 5.81 -1.64
C THR A 162 -20.39 5.77 -2.95
N PRO A 163 -20.89 5.09 -3.98
CA PRO A 163 -20.30 5.13 -5.32
C PRO A 163 -20.18 6.56 -5.88
N ASP A 164 -21.15 7.42 -5.57
CA ASP A 164 -21.15 8.81 -6.00
C ASP A 164 -20.02 9.64 -5.38
N ASP A 165 -19.73 9.40 -4.10
CA ASP A 165 -18.61 10.03 -3.41
C ASP A 165 -17.29 9.64 -4.07
N VAL A 166 -17.11 8.35 -4.35
CA VAL A 166 -15.91 7.83 -5.02
C VAL A 166 -15.78 8.38 -6.44
N ALA A 167 -16.85 8.36 -7.21
CA ALA A 167 -16.85 8.87 -8.58
C ALA A 167 -16.48 10.36 -8.63
N SER A 168 -17.04 11.15 -7.73
CA SER A 168 -16.74 12.60 -7.64
C SER A 168 -15.30 12.86 -7.22
N HIS A 169 -14.77 12.09 -6.27
CA HIS A 169 -13.42 12.24 -5.75
C HIS A 169 -12.33 11.85 -6.77
N ILE A 170 -12.55 10.75 -7.51
CA ILE A 170 -11.63 10.27 -8.54
C ILE A 170 -11.80 11.05 -9.87
N GLY A 171 -12.79 11.92 -9.97
CA GLY A 171 -13.10 12.65 -11.20
C GLY A 171 -13.84 11.83 -12.25
N ILE A 172 -14.44 10.69 -11.86
CA ILE A 172 -15.19 9.84 -12.79
C ILE A 172 -16.52 10.50 -13.12
N SER A 173 -16.81 10.68 -14.39
CA SER A 173 -18.10 11.21 -14.84
C SER A 173 -19.26 10.34 -14.35
N LYS A 174 -20.27 10.95 -13.73
CA LYS A 174 -21.50 10.24 -13.33
C LYS A 174 -22.30 9.72 -14.53
N GLU A 175 -22.22 10.42 -15.65
CA GLU A 175 -23.01 10.11 -16.84
C GLU A 175 -22.28 9.23 -17.85
N TYR A 176 -20.93 9.31 -17.90
CA TYR A 176 -20.11 8.70 -18.95
C TYR A 176 -18.93 7.90 -18.36
N ASN A 177 -19.25 6.89 -17.56
CA ASN A 177 -18.27 5.97 -17.00
C ASN A 177 -18.44 4.54 -17.53
N VAL A 178 -17.50 3.67 -17.25
CA VAL A 178 -17.50 2.27 -17.75
C VAL A 178 -18.75 1.49 -17.33
N PHE A 179 -19.37 1.80 -16.19
CA PHE A 179 -20.58 1.12 -15.73
C PHE A 179 -21.81 1.63 -16.48
N GLU A 180 -21.85 2.91 -16.83
CA GLU A 180 -22.88 3.46 -17.69
C GLU A 180 -22.74 2.93 -19.13
N LEU A 181 -21.50 2.79 -19.63
CA LEU A 181 -21.24 2.11 -20.90
C LEU A 181 -21.73 0.65 -20.85
N GLN A 182 -21.39 -0.09 -19.78
CA GLN A 182 -21.85 -1.47 -19.57
C GLN A 182 -23.38 -1.58 -19.59
N LYS A 183 -24.09 -0.68 -18.88
CA LYS A 183 -25.56 -0.63 -18.88
C LYS A 183 -26.14 -0.29 -20.25
N ALA A 184 -25.57 0.67 -20.94
CA ALA A 184 -26.00 1.08 -22.27
C ALA A 184 -25.85 -0.07 -23.27
N VAL A 185 -24.71 -0.75 -23.29
CA VAL A 185 -24.48 -1.91 -24.16
C VAL A 185 -25.43 -3.06 -23.79
N GLY A 186 -25.62 -3.36 -22.51
CA GLY A 186 -26.52 -4.41 -22.05
C GLY A 186 -28.00 -4.14 -22.38
N ARG A 187 -28.38 -2.88 -22.56
CA ARG A 187 -29.72 -2.44 -22.95
C ARG A 187 -29.87 -2.18 -24.45
N LEU A 188 -28.78 -2.36 -25.21
CA LEU A 188 -28.69 -2.05 -26.64
C LEU A 188 -28.96 -0.54 -26.96
N ASP A 189 -28.65 0.33 -25.97
CA ASP A 189 -28.73 1.78 -26.15
C ASP A 189 -27.45 2.30 -26.79
N PHE A 190 -27.35 2.19 -28.09
CA PHE A 190 -26.18 2.58 -28.88
C PHE A 190 -25.88 4.07 -28.80
N SER A 191 -26.93 4.93 -28.70
CA SER A 191 -26.74 6.39 -28.58
C SER A 191 -26.02 6.76 -27.27
N LYS A 192 -26.42 6.14 -26.15
CA LYS A 192 -25.75 6.33 -24.85
C LYS A 192 -24.36 5.71 -24.84
N ALA A 193 -24.20 4.52 -25.43
CA ALA A 193 -22.91 3.84 -25.52
C ALA A 193 -21.88 4.68 -26.30
N ASP A 194 -22.27 5.26 -27.42
CA ASP A 194 -21.40 6.13 -28.24
C ASP A 194 -20.95 7.37 -27.46
N LYS A 195 -21.85 8.01 -26.74
CA LYS A 195 -21.54 9.18 -25.88
C LYS A 195 -20.54 8.78 -24.77
N CYS A 196 -20.73 7.62 -24.14
CA CYS A 196 -19.79 7.12 -23.13
C CYS A 196 -18.39 6.90 -23.73
N VAL A 197 -18.30 6.25 -24.89
CA VAL A 197 -17.03 5.98 -25.58
C VAL A 197 -16.35 7.29 -26.00
N SER A 198 -17.09 8.22 -26.59
CA SER A 198 -16.58 9.52 -26.99
C SER A 198 -16.01 10.32 -25.81
N TYR A 199 -16.70 10.32 -24.66
CA TYR A 199 -16.23 10.94 -23.44
C TYR A 199 -14.94 10.28 -22.93
N MET A 200 -14.88 8.94 -22.92
CA MET A 200 -13.70 8.19 -22.45
C MET A 200 -12.47 8.44 -23.32
N ILE A 201 -12.66 8.53 -24.64
CA ILE A 201 -11.57 8.86 -25.58
C ILE A 201 -11.04 10.28 -25.32
N ALA A 202 -11.93 11.22 -25.01
CA ALA A 202 -11.55 12.60 -24.70
C ALA A 202 -10.85 12.74 -23.32
N ASN A 203 -11.10 11.80 -22.38
CA ASN A 203 -10.59 11.83 -21.01
C ASN A 203 -9.85 10.53 -20.63
N PRO A 204 -8.72 10.18 -21.29
CA PRO A 204 -8.07 8.88 -21.11
C PRO A 204 -7.40 8.70 -19.74
N LYS A 205 -7.05 9.79 -19.05
CA LYS A 205 -6.48 9.74 -17.70
C LYS A 205 -7.49 9.26 -16.65
N GLU A 206 -8.75 9.68 -16.82
CA GLU A 206 -9.85 9.32 -15.91
C GLU A 206 -10.47 7.96 -16.27
N ASN A 207 -10.26 7.51 -17.52
CA ASN A 207 -10.83 6.29 -18.06
C ASN A 207 -9.74 5.41 -18.69
N PRO A 208 -8.91 4.70 -17.88
CA PRO A 208 -7.86 3.84 -18.39
C PRO A 208 -8.45 2.71 -19.24
N PHE A 209 -7.92 2.52 -20.46
CA PHE A 209 -8.41 1.53 -21.42
C PHE A 209 -8.47 0.11 -20.84
N GLN A 210 -7.47 -0.26 -20.03
CA GLN A 210 -7.40 -1.57 -19.39
C GLN A 210 -8.60 -1.82 -18.45
N VAL A 211 -9.04 -0.80 -17.73
CA VAL A 211 -10.21 -0.87 -16.83
C VAL A 211 -11.49 -1.05 -17.64
N ILE A 212 -11.64 -0.31 -18.74
CA ILE A 212 -12.79 -0.41 -19.62
C ILE A 212 -12.92 -1.85 -20.16
N ILE A 213 -11.86 -2.38 -20.76
CA ILE A 213 -11.87 -3.73 -21.34
C ILE A 213 -12.10 -4.79 -20.27
N ALA A 214 -11.42 -4.73 -19.13
CA ALA A 214 -11.60 -5.71 -18.06
C ALA A 214 -13.04 -5.73 -17.52
N THR A 215 -13.65 -4.55 -17.35
CA THR A 215 -15.03 -4.43 -16.85
C THR A 215 -16.04 -4.99 -17.85
N LEU A 216 -15.91 -4.66 -19.13
CA LEU A 216 -16.79 -5.18 -20.19
C LEU A 216 -16.61 -6.68 -20.36
N PHE A 217 -15.38 -7.19 -20.37
CA PHE A 217 -15.10 -8.62 -20.44
C PHE A 217 -15.75 -9.39 -19.29
N ALA A 218 -15.58 -8.91 -18.05
CA ALA A 218 -16.19 -9.54 -16.88
C ALA A 218 -17.73 -9.55 -16.95
N TYR A 219 -18.34 -8.50 -17.49
CA TYR A 219 -19.77 -8.42 -17.67
C TYR A 219 -20.28 -9.43 -18.69
N PHE A 220 -19.72 -9.47 -19.90
CA PHE A 220 -20.14 -10.39 -20.95
C PHE A 220 -19.85 -11.84 -20.61
N SER A 221 -18.74 -12.12 -19.91
CA SER A 221 -18.43 -13.47 -19.40
C SER A 221 -19.49 -13.95 -18.41
N LYS A 222 -20.00 -13.10 -17.52
CA LYS A 222 -21.09 -13.46 -16.61
C LYS A 222 -22.41 -13.72 -17.34
N ILE A 223 -22.73 -12.90 -18.33
CA ILE A 223 -23.95 -13.13 -19.15
C ILE A 223 -23.86 -14.47 -19.86
N LEU A 224 -22.70 -14.79 -20.44
CA LEU A 224 -22.49 -16.05 -21.16
C LEU A 224 -22.67 -17.26 -20.22
N ILE A 225 -22.14 -17.19 -18.99
CA ILE A 225 -22.27 -18.26 -18.00
C ILE A 225 -23.74 -18.47 -17.55
N VAL A 226 -24.51 -17.38 -17.42
CA VAL A 226 -25.90 -17.45 -16.99
C VAL A 226 -26.84 -17.88 -18.12
N SER A 227 -26.43 -17.71 -19.38
CA SER A 227 -27.22 -18.08 -20.56
C SER A 227 -27.06 -19.56 -20.96
N GLN A 228 -26.16 -20.30 -20.32
CA GLN A 228 -25.98 -21.75 -20.45
C GLN A 228 -26.78 -22.51 -19.39
#